data_2a75ba3fd23aa9cf0aba482e9f1431ea
#
_entry.id   2a75ba3fd23aa9cf0aba482e9f1431ea
#
_cell.length_a   1.000
_cell.length_b   1.000
_cell.length_c   1.000
_cell.angle_alpha   90.00
_cell.angle_beta   90.00
_cell.angle_gamma   90.00
#
_symmetry.space_group_name_H-M   'P 1'
#
loop_
_entity.id
_entity.type
_entity.pdbx_description
1 polymer ?
#
loop_
_entity_poly.entity_id
_entity_poly.type
_entity_poly.pdbx_seq_one_letter_code
_entity_poly.pdbx_strand_id
1 'polypeptide(L)'
;MIVTAGERVAASFVSFLATAMSAAYAIDRSGFTISPLTSLIVSIVAAIAVFRWSRPIADRERGESVAFLAIVTCVLAYLLWLARPALLPVGGGPDLAHHLMLVDYIERHWRLAHDPALGAAMGEMADYTPGLHLLAALAGAWTRTGGFHAVYPIVALTVAVKAGLVFAIAMRVLPRDAPRLPFACAAVLLALVPREYFFRSFTEHSFLAQVAAELFAVAMWWALVVWDERPTLPAMAMFAIAGVGAFLTWPVWIGPLLLLLLLVVASHRAVPVRDRVRAVMVGSAPIALVASVHALGRVRAAAIAGTSGFVVWPSVDLFGWWFLALALGGAILAAADRRARSIVWLLAAIAVQAAALYLVAARSGADRPYLALKMAYLAMYPLAVGAALALHRIGRMVGRMGWILVAALAIVVARPSITERRPQPVVSEPMFLAGRWARANLPPACVDYLVRDNYAAYWLHLAVLGNARQTERTRDNATFDWQQTLVRWIHPEGLPFAIAGDFDALPKDIRTSVDVIERFGPAAVVRRRGASTCGSRVPIP
;
A
#
# COMPACT_ATOMS: atom_id res chain seq x y z
N MET A 1 8.43 -18.69 18.86
CA MET A 1 8.54 -18.84 17.39
C MET A 1 10.01 -19.06 17.03
N ILE A 2 10.34 -20.07 16.22
CA ILE A 2 11.71 -20.35 15.79
C ILE A 2 11.86 -19.89 14.33
N VAL A 3 12.72 -18.90 14.10
CA VAL A 3 12.82 -18.18 12.82
C VAL A 3 14.25 -17.72 12.57
N THR A 4 14.59 -17.38 11.32
CA THR A 4 15.91 -16.82 10.99
C THR A 4 16.05 -15.38 11.51
N ALA A 5 17.27 -14.84 11.52
CA ALA A 5 17.51 -13.47 11.94
C ALA A 5 16.76 -12.46 11.02
N GLY A 6 16.74 -12.70 9.70
CA GLY A 6 15.99 -11.88 8.75
C GLY A 6 14.49 -11.91 9.00
N GLU A 7 13.91 -13.08 9.22
CA GLU A 7 12.49 -13.22 9.57
C GLU A 7 12.15 -12.57 10.91
N ARG A 8 13.06 -12.60 11.87
CA ARG A 8 12.92 -11.97 13.17
C ARG A 8 12.83 -10.45 13.07
N VAL A 9 13.68 -9.86 12.22
CA VAL A 9 13.63 -8.43 11.89
C VAL A 9 12.30 -8.09 11.22
N ALA A 10 11.89 -8.88 10.21
CA ALA A 10 10.62 -8.66 9.52
C ALA A 10 9.42 -8.75 10.46
N ALA A 11 9.35 -9.77 11.33
CA ALA A 11 8.27 -9.92 12.30
C ALA A 11 8.20 -8.73 13.27
N SER A 12 9.35 -8.24 13.74
CA SER A 12 9.43 -7.08 14.61
C SER A 12 8.97 -5.81 13.89
N PHE A 13 9.37 -5.64 12.64
CA PHE A 13 8.96 -4.49 11.81
C PHE A 13 7.44 -4.51 11.53
N VAL A 14 6.89 -5.66 11.12
CA VAL A 14 5.44 -5.83 10.91
C VAL A 14 4.68 -5.53 12.20
N SER A 15 5.18 -6.01 13.34
CA SER A 15 4.57 -5.73 14.64
C SER A 15 4.65 -4.26 15.02
N PHE A 16 5.76 -3.59 14.73
CA PHE A 16 5.91 -2.15 14.93
C PHE A 16 4.84 -1.37 14.16
N LEU A 17 4.70 -1.62 12.85
CA LEU A 17 3.73 -0.93 12.01
C LEU A 17 2.28 -1.23 12.43
N ALA A 18 1.94 -2.51 12.61
CA ALA A 18 0.58 -2.91 13.01
C ALA A 18 0.20 -2.32 14.38
N THR A 19 1.13 -2.29 15.33
CA THR A 19 0.89 -1.73 16.66
C THR A 19 0.76 -0.21 16.60
N ALA A 20 1.55 0.49 15.78
CA ALA A 20 1.44 1.94 15.58
C ALA A 20 0.03 2.33 15.11
N MET A 21 -0.46 1.63 14.07
CA MET A 21 -1.82 1.84 13.55
C MET A 21 -2.88 1.51 14.58
N SER A 22 -2.76 0.36 15.25
CA SER A 22 -3.76 -0.12 16.20
C SER A 22 -3.83 0.76 17.45
N ALA A 23 -2.69 1.21 17.97
CA ALA A 23 -2.64 2.11 19.12
C ALA A 23 -3.27 3.46 18.77
N ALA A 24 -2.89 4.07 17.65
CA ALA A 24 -3.48 5.33 17.20
C ALA A 24 -4.99 5.20 16.97
N TYR A 25 -5.41 4.11 16.31
CA TYR A 25 -6.83 3.81 16.09
C TYR A 25 -7.60 3.62 17.40
N ALA A 26 -7.05 2.87 18.36
CA ALA A 26 -7.69 2.62 19.64
C ALA A 26 -7.80 3.92 20.48
N ILE A 27 -6.76 4.75 20.49
CA ILE A 27 -6.77 6.06 21.18
C ILE A 27 -7.91 6.92 20.62
N ASP A 28 -8.00 7.03 19.31
CA ASP A 28 -9.05 7.81 18.64
C ASP A 28 -10.47 7.27 18.94
N ARG A 29 -10.64 5.93 18.84
CA ARG A 29 -11.94 5.28 19.14
C ARG A 29 -12.35 5.39 20.61
N SER A 30 -11.41 5.63 21.49
CA SER A 30 -11.66 5.92 22.91
C SER A 30 -11.99 7.41 23.17
N GLY A 31 -12.08 8.23 22.11
CA GLY A 31 -12.40 9.66 22.20
C GLY A 31 -11.21 10.58 22.52
N PHE A 32 -10.00 10.02 22.59
CA PHE A 32 -8.80 10.79 22.88
C PHE A 32 -8.09 11.26 21.59
N THR A 33 -7.30 12.31 21.73
CA THR A 33 -6.40 12.81 20.68
C THR A 33 -5.23 11.84 20.49
N ILE A 34 -4.96 11.46 19.24
CA ILE A 34 -3.85 10.57 18.89
C ILE A 34 -2.53 11.20 19.32
N SER A 35 -1.76 10.47 20.12
CA SER A 35 -0.41 10.89 20.54
C SER A 35 0.66 10.16 19.71
N PRO A 36 1.43 10.87 18.86
CA PRO A 36 2.53 10.25 18.12
C PRO A 36 3.57 9.60 19.03
N LEU A 37 3.90 10.23 20.15
CA LEU A 37 4.88 9.70 21.10
C LEU A 37 4.39 8.39 21.75
N THR A 38 3.14 8.37 22.22
CA THR A 38 2.54 7.16 22.81
C THR A 38 2.52 6.02 21.81
N SER A 39 2.09 6.30 20.57
CA SER A 39 2.08 5.31 19.48
C SER A 39 3.48 4.78 19.18
N LEU A 40 4.51 5.64 19.20
CA LEU A 40 5.90 5.24 19.01
C LEU A 40 6.40 4.30 20.12
N ILE A 41 6.20 4.70 21.38
CA ILE A 41 6.66 3.92 22.54
C ILE A 41 6.01 2.53 22.53
N VAL A 42 4.69 2.44 22.38
CA VAL A 42 3.96 1.16 22.36
C VAL A 42 4.43 0.29 21.20
N SER A 43 4.68 0.88 20.04
CA SER A 43 5.18 0.15 18.87
C SER A 43 6.60 -0.40 19.05
N ILE A 44 7.49 0.39 19.65
CA ILE A 44 8.85 -0.06 19.99
C ILE A 44 8.79 -1.22 21.00
N VAL A 45 7.96 -1.09 22.04
CA VAL A 45 7.80 -2.17 23.05
C VAL A 45 7.28 -3.45 22.39
N ALA A 46 6.28 -3.36 21.52
CA ALA A 46 5.75 -4.50 20.79
C ALA A 46 6.81 -5.14 19.87
N ALA A 47 7.56 -4.33 19.13
CA ALA A 47 8.63 -4.81 18.26
C ALA A 47 9.73 -5.53 19.06
N ILE A 48 10.15 -4.99 20.20
CA ILE A 48 11.14 -5.60 21.10
C ILE A 48 10.59 -6.91 21.69
N ALA A 49 9.32 -6.93 22.09
CA ALA A 49 8.68 -8.13 22.62
C ALA A 49 8.67 -9.25 21.57
N VAL A 50 8.25 -8.98 20.34
CA VAL A 50 8.26 -9.95 19.24
C VAL A 50 9.69 -10.39 18.92
N PHE A 51 10.64 -9.47 18.91
CA PHE A 51 12.05 -9.79 18.72
C PHE A 51 12.56 -10.77 19.80
N ARG A 52 12.22 -10.56 21.06
CA ARG A 52 12.62 -11.43 22.17
C ARG A 52 11.91 -12.78 22.18
N TRP A 53 10.63 -12.84 21.80
CA TRP A 53 9.88 -14.10 21.71
C TRP A 53 10.29 -14.96 20.52
N SER A 54 10.90 -14.36 19.52
CA SER A 54 11.45 -15.05 18.36
C SER A 54 12.85 -15.58 18.71
N ARG A 55 13.04 -16.90 18.64
CA ARG A 55 14.33 -17.55 18.89
C ARG A 55 15.02 -17.81 17.56
N PRO A 56 16.30 -17.44 17.41
CA PRO A 56 17.03 -17.75 16.19
C PRO A 56 17.26 -19.25 16.07
N ILE A 57 17.26 -19.76 14.84
CA ILE A 57 17.74 -21.13 14.53
C ILE A 57 19.28 -21.06 14.52
N ALA A 58 19.99 -21.97 15.16
CA ALA A 58 21.45 -21.95 15.17
C ALA A 58 22.06 -22.48 13.85
N ASP A 59 23.21 -21.96 13.48
CA ASP A 59 24.24 -22.47 12.55
C ASP A 59 24.01 -22.53 11.02
N ARG A 60 22.81 -22.46 10.48
CA ARG A 60 22.60 -22.51 9.00
C ARG A 60 22.28 -21.16 8.34
N GLU A 61 22.27 -20.11 9.09
CA GLU A 61 21.46 -18.91 8.86
C GLU A 61 22.17 -17.71 8.27
N ARG A 62 23.50 -17.66 8.32
CA ARG A 62 24.19 -16.42 7.88
C ARG A 62 23.88 -16.10 6.41
N GLY A 63 23.94 -17.10 5.53
CA GLY A 63 23.66 -16.92 4.11
C GLY A 63 22.20 -16.55 3.84
N GLU A 64 21.25 -17.16 4.53
CA GLU A 64 19.81 -16.87 4.39
C GLU A 64 19.48 -15.46 4.90
N SER A 65 20.03 -15.08 6.06
CA SER A 65 19.82 -13.73 6.63
C SER A 65 20.49 -12.63 5.81
N VAL A 66 21.69 -12.88 5.27
CA VAL A 66 22.37 -11.95 4.36
C VAL A 66 21.57 -11.76 3.07
N ALA A 67 21.08 -12.84 2.46
CA ALA A 67 20.26 -12.77 1.27
C ALA A 67 18.94 -12.01 1.53
N PHE A 68 18.28 -12.27 2.67
CA PHE A 68 17.08 -11.53 3.08
C PHE A 68 17.36 -10.03 3.18
N LEU A 69 18.41 -9.62 3.88
CA LEU A 69 18.77 -8.21 4.04
C LEU A 69 19.18 -7.58 2.71
N ALA A 70 19.91 -8.31 1.86
CA ALA A 70 20.29 -7.82 0.53
C ALA A 70 19.05 -7.58 -0.33
N ILE A 71 18.07 -8.49 -0.34
CA ILE A 71 16.80 -8.30 -1.07
C ILE A 71 16.07 -7.06 -0.57
N VAL A 72 15.88 -6.93 0.75
CA VAL A 72 15.21 -5.78 1.36
C VAL A 72 15.93 -4.48 0.99
N THR A 73 17.25 -4.44 1.12
CA THR A 73 18.06 -3.25 0.81
C THR A 73 17.99 -2.90 -0.67
N CYS A 74 18.14 -3.87 -1.58
CA CYS A 74 18.10 -3.61 -3.02
C CYS A 74 16.73 -3.09 -3.48
N VAL A 75 15.64 -3.71 -3.01
CA VAL A 75 14.28 -3.26 -3.36
C VAL A 75 14.01 -1.86 -2.80
N LEU A 76 14.35 -1.61 -1.54
CA LEU A 76 14.19 -0.29 -0.93
C LEU A 76 15.01 0.78 -1.66
N ALA A 77 16.29 0.50 -1.91
CA ALA A 77 17.17 1.43 -2.61
C ALA A 77 16.66 1.76 -4.02
N TYR A 78 16.15 0.75 -4.74
CA TYR A 78 15.54 0.95 -6.07
C TYR A 78 14.30 1.85 -6.00
N LEU A 79 13.39 1.62 -5.07
CA LEU A 79 12.17 2.41 -4.93
C LEU A 79 12.48 3.86 -4.51
N LEU A 80 13.40 4.07 -3.56
CA LEU A 80 13.82 5.42 -3.16
C LEU A 80 14.55 6.14 -4.30
N TRP A 81 15.32 5.40 -5.12
CA TRP A 81 15.95 5.97 -6.32
C TRP A 81 14.93 6.42 -7.36
N LEU A 82 13.80 5.70 -7.51
CA LEU A 82 12.72 6.12 -8.41
C LEU A 82 12.08 7.45 -7.99
N ALA A 83 11.92 7.69 -6.69
CA ALA A 83 11.22 8.87 -6.14
C ALA A 83 12.10 10.12 -6.00
N ARG A 84 13.44 9.96 -6.04
CA ARG A 84 14.32 11.13 -5.82
C ARG A 84 14.07 12.25 -6.85
N PRO A 85 14.29 13.54 -6.50
CA PRO A 85 14.89 13.99 -5.25
C PRO A 85 13.91 14.24 -4.11
N ALA A 86 12.64 14.44 -4.39
CA ALA A 86 11.69 15.03 -3.44
C ALA A 86 11.06 14.03 -2.47
N LEU A 87 11.09 12.72 -2.77
CA LEU A 87 10.37 11.67 -2.02
C LEU A 87 8.85 11.91 -1.88
N LEU A 88 8.28 12.84 -2.64
CA LEU A 88 6.84 13.00 -2.74
C LEU A 88 6.21 11.79 -3.41
N PRO A 89 4.92 11.49 -3.12
CA PRO A 89 4.24 10.37 -3.74
C PRO A 89 4.26 10.45 -5.25
N VAL A 90 4.67 9.35 -5.89
CA VAL A 90 4.67 9.19 -7.33
C VAL A 90 3.42 8.41 -7.75
N GLY A 91 3.05 8.52 -9.03
CA GLY A 91 1.87 7.90 -9.59
C GLY A 91 0.83 8.91 -10.01
N GLY A 92 -0.26 8.45 -10.58
CA GLY A 92 -1.31 9.28 -11.17
C GLY A 92 -2.69 9.05 -10.55
N GLY A 93 -3.62 9.87 -11.02
CA GLY A 93 -5.04 9.71 -10.71
C GLY A 93 -5.53 10.48 -9.48
N PRO A 94 -6.86 10.57 -9.35
CA PRO A 94 -7.51 11.33 -8.27
C PRO A 94 -7.40 10.64 -6.90
N ASP A 95 -7.31 9.31 -6.86
CA ASP A 95 -7.28 8.53 -5.61
C ASP A 95 -6.16 8.97 -4.68
N LEU A 96 -4.99 9.31 -5.24
CA LEU A 96 -3.85 9.77 -4.43
C LEU A 96 -4.18 11.06 -3.68
N ALA A 97 -4.89 12.00 -4.32
CA ALA A 97 -5.31 13.25 -3.68
C ALA A 97 -6.22 12.97 -2.48
N HIS A 98 -7.16 12.03 -2.61
CA HIS A 98 -8.06 11.63 -1.54
C HIS A 98 -7.31 11.00 -0.36
N HIS A 99 -6.37 10.09 -0.64
CA HIS A 99 -5.54 9.50 0.41
C HIS A 99 -4.72 10.55 1.17
N LEU A 100 -4.12 11.50 0.46
CA LEU A 100 -3.30 12.53 1.10
C LEU A 100 -4.13 13.57 1.85
N MET A 101 -5.36 13.83 1.40
CA MET A 101 -6.32 14.66 2.15
C MET A 101 -6.60 14.06 3.55
N LEU A 102 -6.76 12.73 3.65
CA LEU A 102 -6.94 12.07 4.94
C LEU A 102 -5.66 12.14 5.80
N VAL A 103 -4.47 12.01 5.20
CA VAL A 103 -3.19 12.18 5.91
C VAL A 103 -3.11 13.60 6.50
N ASP A 104 -3.37 14.63 5.69
CA ASP A 104 -3.35 16.02 6.13
C ASP A 104 -4.38 16.32 7.23
N TYR A 105 -5.59 15.73 7.11
CA TYR A 105 -6.60 15.86 8.15
C TYR A 105 -6.12 15.28 9.49
N ILE A 106 -5.54 14.07 9.48
CA ILE A 106 -5.01 13.42 10.68
C ILE A 106 -3.88 14.26 11.29
N GLU A 107 -2.94 14.76 10.49
CA GLU A 107 -1.82 15.59 10.99
C GLU A 107 -2.28 16.88 11.66
N ARG A 108 -3.38 17.46 11.18
CA ARG A 108 -3.89 18.72 11.75
C ARG A 108 -4.69 18.52 13.03
N HIS A 109 -5.48 17.44 13.08
CA HIS A 109 -6.44 17.25 14.18
C HIS A 109 -6.00 16.16 15.17
N TRP A 110 -5.06 15.30 14.77
CA TRP A 110 -4.68 14.08 15.50
C TRP A 110 -5.91 13.25 15.89
N ARG A 111 -6.88 13.20 14.99
CA ARG A 111 -8.14 12.46 15.11
C ARG A 111 -8.54 11.92 13.74
N LEU A 112 -9.35 10.88 13.74
CA LEU A 112 -10.02 10.40 12.55
C LEU A 112 -11.28 11.23 12.26
N ALA A 113 -11.76 11.18 11.03
CA ALA A 113 -13.01 11.82 10.65
C ALA A 113 -14.19 11.06 11.25
N HIS A 114 -14.88 11.66 12.20
CA HIS A 114 -16.05 11.08 12.85
C HIS A 114 -17.35 11.82 12.52
N ASP A 115 -17.24 13.08 12.12
CA ASP A 115 -18.39 13.91 11.80
C ASP A 115 -18.91 13.57 10.41
N PRO A 116 -20.19 13.14 10.26
CA PRO A 116 -20.81 12.91 8.97
C PRO A 116 -20.80 14.14 8.03
N ALA A 117 -20.74 15.36 8.60
CA ALA A 117 -20.65 16.59 7.81
C ALA A 117 -19.33 16.66 7.02
N LEU A 118 -18.27 16.00 7.48
CA LEU A 118 -17.01 15.91 6.76
C LEU A 118 -17.12 15.04 5.49
N GLY A 119 -18.17 14.25 5.33
CA GLY A 119 -18.42 13.47 4.12
C GLY A 119 -18.50 14.31 2.86
N ALA A 120 -18.97 15.57 2.94
CA ALA A 120 -18.99 16.49 1.83
C ALA A 120 -17.58 16.93 1.39
N ALA A 121 -16.66 17.07 2.36
CA ALA A 121 -15.27 17.46 2.11
C ALA A 121 -14.39 16.26 1.76
N MET A 122 -14.55 15.14 2.46
CA MET A 122 -13.67 13.98 2.40
C MET A 122 -14.22 12.82 1.56
N GLY A 123 -15.53 12.82 1.24
CA GLY A 123 -16.15 11.72 0.48
C GLY A 123 -15.93 10.36 1.16
N GLU A 124 -15.54 9.37 0.37
CA GLU A 124 -15.27 8.01 0.83
C GLU A 124 -14.14 7.90 1.88
N MET A 125 -13.24 8.88 1.97
CA MET A 125 -12.13 8.86 2.94
C MET A 125 -12.60 8.98 4.38
N ALA A 126 -13.80 9.53 4.62
CA ALA A 126 -14.39 9.57 5.96
C ALA A 126 -14.64 8.16 6.53
N ASP A 127 -14.99 7.21 5.66
CA ASP A 127 -15.30 5.81 6.01
C ASP A 127 -14.15 4.83 5.70
N TYR A 128 -13.06 5.31 5.12
CA TYR A 128 -11.94 4.47 4.71
C TYR A 128 -11.18 3.89 5.91
N THR A 129 -10.55 2.71 5.73
CA THR A 129 -9.67 2.14 6.75
C THR A 129 -8.39 2.97 6.86
N PRO A 130 -8.09 3.56 8.04
CA PRO A 130 -7.12 4.65 8.12
C PRO A 130 -5.66 4.20 8.33
N GLY A 131 -5.34 2.91 8.27
CA GLY A 131 -4.04 2.37 8.71
C GLY A 131 -2.84 3.02 8.04
N LEU A 132 -2.80 3.08 6.69
CA LEU A 132 -1.69 3.74 6.00
C LEU A 132 -1.62 5.23 6.32
N HIS A 133 -2.76 5.91 6.40
CA HIS A 133 -2.84 7.35 6.67
C HIS A 133 -2.34 7.68 8.07
N LEU A 134 -2.69 6.84 9.06
CA LEU A 134 -2.15 6.93 10.42
C LEU A 134 -0.63 6.72 10.41
N LEU A 135 -0.13 5.71 9.71
CA LEU A 135 1.32 5.47 9.60
C LEU A 135 2.05 6.67 8.96
N ALA A 136 1.50 7.24 7.89
CA ALA A 136 2.10 8.38 7.22
C ALA A 136 2.14 9.61 8.14
N ALA A 137 1.03 9.95 8.80
CA ALA A 137 0.97 11.07 9.75
C ALA A 137 1.92 10.85 10.94
N LEU A 138 1.91 9.65 11.56
CA LEU A 138 2.79 9.31 12.67
C LEU A 138 4.26 9.40 12.29
N ALA A 139 4.66 8.80 11.16
CA ALA A 139 6.04 8.84 10.71
C ALA A 139 6.47 10.24 10.30
N GLY A 140 5.58 11.03 9.69
CA GLY A 140 5.81 12.45 9.43
C GLY A 140 6.12 13.22 10.70
N ALA A 141 5.38 12.95 11.80
CA ALA A 141 5.62 13.54 13.10
C ALA A 141 6.95 13.05 13.73
N TRP A 142 7.25 11.75 13.66
CA TRP A 142 8.48 11.18 14.24
C TRP A 142 9.73 11.68 13.54
N THR A 143 9.67 11.87 12.23
CA THR A 143 10.79 12.37 11.41
C THR A 143 10.80 13.88 11.20
N ARG A 144 9.73 14.58 11.61
CA ARG A 144 9.52 16.02 11.40
C ARG A 144 9.51 16.43 9.91
N THR A 145 9.15 15.52 9.03
CA THR A 145 9.09 15.78 7.58
C THR A 145 7.66 16.05 7.08
N GLY A 146 6.67 15.70 7.88
CA GLY A 146 5.26 15.69 7.49
C GLY A 146 4.86 14.41 6.74
N GLY A 147 3.56 14.08 6.79
CA GLY A 147 3.03 12.82 6.27
C GLY A 147 3.12 12.69 4.76
N PHE A 148 3.07 13.81 4.03
CA PHE A 148 3.24 13.81 2.57
C PHE A 148 4.60 13.23 2.13
N HIS A 149 5.67 13.63 2.81
CA HIS A 149 7.02 13.11 2.54
C HIS A 149 7.28 11.74 3.19
N ALA A 150 6.47 11.35 4.18
CA ALA A 150 6.60 10.07 4.87
C ALA A 150 5.88 8.92 4.15
N VAL A 151 4.81 9.20 3.40
CA VAL A 151 3.96 8.17 2.78
C VAL A 151 4.74 7.29 1.81
N TYR A 152 5.50 7.88 0.90
CA TYR A 152 6.24 7.12 -0.10
C TYR A 152 7.35 6.25 0.52
N PRO A 153 8.24 6.76 1.38
CA PRO A 153 9.26 5.95 2.04
C PRO A 153 8.67 4.78 2.86
N ILE A 154 7.55 5.01 3.56
CA ILE A 154 6.88 3.96 4.33
C ILE A 154 6.39 2.86 3.41
N VAL A 155 5.67 3.19 2.34
CA VAL A 155 5.18 2.20 1.39
C VAL A 155 6.35 1.49 0.70
N ALA A 156 7.41 2.19 0.31
CA ALA A 156 8.61 1.58 -0.24
C ALA A 156 9.25 0.56 0.73
N LEU A 157 9.31 0.89 2.01
CA LEU A 157 9.81 0.00 3.04
C LEU A 157 8.89 -1.23 3.24
N THR A 158 7.56 -1.05 3.20
CA THR A 158 6.63 -2.20 3.25
C THR A 158 6.82 -3.14 2.06
N VAL A 159 7.01 -2.61 0.86
CA VAL A 159 7.30 -3.39 -0.35
C VAL A 159 8.62 -4.16 -0.22
N ALA A 160 9.67 -3.52 0.30
CA ALA A 160 10.96 -4.14 0.47
C ALA A 160 10.92 -5.30 1.49
N VAL A 161 10.29 -5.10 2.65
CA VAL A 161 10.16 -6.15 3.67
C VAL A 161 9.24 -7.28 3.18
N LYS A 162 8.18 -6.97 2.44
CA LYS A 162 7.34 -7.96 1.76
C LYS A 162 8.14 -8.86 0.83
N ALA A 163 9.03 -8.29 0.01
CA ALA A 163 9.91 -9.08 -0.86
C ALA A 163 10.81 -10.03 -0.05
N GLY A 164 11.36 -9.56 1.08
CA GLY A 164 12.09 -10.41 2.03
C GLY A 164 11.23 -11.54 2.61
N LEU A 165 9.95 -11.29 2.93
CA LEU A 165 9.04 -12.34 3.43
C LEU A 165 8.67 -13.36 2.34
N VAL A 166 8.52 -12.95 1.08
CA VAL A 166 8.34 -13.88 -0.05
C VAL A 166 9.55 -14.82 -0.17
N PHE A 167 10.77 -14.28 -0.08
CA PHE A 167 11.98 -15.08 0.00
C PHE A 167 11.95 -16.06 1.19
N ALA A 168 11.57 -15.59 2.38
CA ALA A 168 11.51 -16.43 3.58
C ALA A 168 10.49 -17.57 3.45
N ILE A 169 9.31 -17.30 2.90
CA ILE A 169 8.30 -18.32 2.59
C ILE A 169 8.87 -19.35 1.62
N ALA A 170 9.49 -18.91 0.52
CA ALA A 170 10.12 -19.80 -0.45
C ALA A 170 11.19 -20.68 0.20
N MET A 171 12.06 -20.12 1.07
CA MET A 171 13.06 -20.90 1.83
C MET A 171 12.45 -22.00 2.69
N ARG A 172 11.24 -21.82 3.20
CA ARG A 172 10.53 -22.78 4.05
C ARG A 172 9.81 -23.86 3.25
N VAL A 173 9.18 -23.50 2.14
CA VAL A 173 8.37 -24.44 1.33
C VAL A 173 9.20 -25.26 0.34
N LEU A 174 10.37 -24.74 -0.09
CA LEU A 174 11.26 -25.48 -1.00
C LEU A 174 11.86 -26.73 -0.33
N PRO A 175 11.96 -27.87 -1.07
CA PRO A 175 12.56 -29.09 -0.57
C PRO A 175 14.00 -28.90 -0.08
N ARG A 176 14.38 -29.62 0.99
CA ARG A 176 15.69 -29.45 1.66
C ARG A 176 16.81 -30.30 1.06
N ASP A 177 16.52 -31.14 0.12
CA ASP A 177 17.41 -32.10 -0.54
C ASP A 177 18.31 -31.48 -1.63
N ALA A 178 18.14 -30.19 -1.92
CA ALA A 178 18.92 -29.44 -2.90
C ALA A 178 19.13 -27.98 -2.44
N PRO A 179 20.06 -27.24 -3.06
CA PRO A 179 20.28 -25.83 -2.77
C PRO A 179 18.98 -25.01 -2.97
N ARG A 180 18.45 -24.44 -1.89
CA ARG A 180 17.20 -23.65 -1.88
C ARG A 180 17.41 -22.18 -2.17
N LEU A 181 18.56 -21.63 -1.74
CA LEU A 181 18.85 -20.20 -1.74
C LEU A 181 18.65 -19.54 -3.12
N PRO A 182 19.19 -20.07 -4.25
CA PRO A 182 18.98 -19.46 -5.56
C PRO A 182 17.51 -19.44 -5.96
N PHE A 183 16.75 -20.51 -5.68
CA PHE A 183 15.33 -20.58 -6.06
C PHE A 183 14.43 -19.75 -5.16
N ALA A 184 14.79 -19.54 -3.91
CA ALA A 184 14.12 -18.58 -3.06
C ALA A 184 14.34 -17.12 -3.54
N CYS A 185 15.55 -16.79 -4.00
CA CYS A 185 15.81 -15.53 -4.70
C CYS A 185 14.98 -15.43 -6.00
N ALA A 186 14.87 -16.55 -6.74
CA ALA A 186 14.03 -16.61 -7.94
C ALA A 186 12.56 -16.32 -7.63
N ALA A 187 12.01 -16.73 -6.48
CA ALA A 187 10.65 -16.39 -6.10
C ALA A 187 10.40 -14.88 -6.04
N VAL A 188 11.36 -14.12 -5.52
CA VAL A 188 11.28 -12.66 -5.50
C VAL A 188 11.35 -12.08 -6.91
N LEU A 189 12.30 -12.56 -7.74
CA LEU A 189 12.42 -12.11 -9.13
C LEU A 189 11.17 -12.43 -9.95
N LEU A 190 10.57 -13.61 -9.73
CA LEU A 190 9.33 -14.03 -10.38
C LEU A 190 8.14 -13.16 -9.96
N ALA A 191 8.09 -12.70 -8.69
CA ALA A 191 7.07 -11.75 -8.25
C ALA A 191 7.20 -10.39 -8.97
N LEU A 192 8.37 -10.04 -9.48
CA LEU A 192 8.61 -8.80 -10.23
C LEU A 192 8.26 -8.92 -11.74
N VAL A 193 8.01 -10.12 -12.24
CA VAL A 193 7.68 -10.35 -13.67
C VAL A 193 6.35 -9.71 -14.05
N PRO A 194 5.24 -9.92 -13.32
CA PRO A 194 3.99 -9.24 -13.59
C PRO A 194 4.04 -7.79 -13.06
N ARG A 195 4.69 -6.90 -13.80
CA ARG A 195 4.98 -5.51 -13.40
C ARG A 195 3.76 -4.73 -12.95
N GLU A 196 2.63 -4.97 -13.61
CA GLU A 196 1.35 -4.36 -13.31
C GLU A 196 0.93 -4.58 -11.85
N TYR A 197 1.20 -5.77 -11.32
CA TYR A 197 0.77 -6.18 -9.99
C TYR A 197 1.78 -5.91 -8.89
N PHE A 198 3.03 -5.60 -9.20
CA PHE A 198 4.05 -5.32 -8.18
C PHE A 198 4.52 -3.87 -8.21
N PHE A 199 5.16 -3.43 -9.30
CA PHE A 199 5.71 -2.08 -9.37
C PHE A 199 4.68 -1.03 -9.77
N ARG A 200 3.89 -1.26 -10.82
CA ARG A 200 2.97 -0.26 -11.33
C ARG A 200 1.81 0.01 -10.39
N SER A 201 1.40 -0.98 -9.59
CA SER A 201 0.44 -0.77 -8.51
C SER A 201 0.86 0.35 -7.56
N PHE A 202 2.17 0.52 -7.36
CA PHE A 202 2.75 1.53 -6.50
C PHE A 202 3.15 2.79 -7.28
N THR A 203 3.86 2.64 -8.39
CA THR A 203 4.49 3.76 -9.11
C THR A 203 3.57 4.46 -10.11
N GLU A 204 2.56 3.78 -10.64
CA GLU A 204 1.64 4.33 -11.64
C GLU A 204 0.21 4.51 -11.10
N HIS A 205 -0.33 3.50 -10.40
CA HIS A 205 -1.73 3.52 -9.96
C HIS A 205 -1.95 4.08 -8.57
N SER A 206 -0.88 4.33 -7.80
CA SER A 206 -0.93 4.89 -6.44
C SER A 206 -1.85 4.11 -5.48
N PHE A 207 -1.96 2.78 -5.64
CA PHE A 207 -2.73 1.93 -4.73
C PHE A 207 -2.03 1.75 -3.38
N LEU A 208 -1.65 2.86 -2.76
CA LEU A 208 -0.71 2.89 -1.65
C LEU A 208 -1.18 2.07 -0.44
N ALA A 209 -2.46 2.19 -0.06
CA ALA A 209 -3.03 1.43 1.05
C ALA A 209 -3.04 -0.07 0.77
N GLN A 210 -3.42 -0.47 -0.46
CA GLN A 210 -3.39 -1.85 -0.92
C GLN A 210 -1.97 -2.41 -0.88
N VAL A 211 -0.99 -1.67 -1.45
CA VAL A 211 0.42 -2.10 -1.51
C VAL A 211 1.01 -2.27 -0.11
N ALA A 212 0.67 -1.38 0.83
CA ALA A 212 1.08 -1.52 2.23
C ALA A 212 0.42 -2.76 2.90
N ALA A 213 -0.87 -3.03 2.60
CA ALA A 213 -1.57 -4.20 3.13
C ALA A 213 -0.99 -5.54 2.62
N GLU A 214 -0.36 -5.55 1.45
CA GLU A 214 0.32 -6.75 0.93
C GLU A 214 1.42 -7.25 1.87
N LEU A 215 2.15 -6.35 2.53
CA LEU A 215 3.12 -6.76 3.56
C LEU A 215 2.44 -7.58 4.65
N PHE A 216 1.33 -7.09 5.17
CA PHE A 216 0.60 -7.75 6.24
C PHE A 216 -0.01 -9.07 5.77
N ALA A 217 -0.57 -9.11 4.55
CA ALA A 217 -1.11 -10.33 3.98
C ALA A 217 -0.03 -11.41 3.78
N VAL A 218 1.14 -11.05 3.26
CA VAL A 218 2.27 -11.97 3.12
C VAL A 218 2.82 -12.39 4.48
N ALA A 219 2.83 -11.48 5.47
CA ALA A 219 3.23 -11.80 6.85
C ALA A 219 2.25 -12.79 7.53
N MET A 220 0.94 -12.66 7.27
CA MET A 220 -0.05 -13.65 7.72
C MET A 220 0.23 -15.03 7.10
N TRP A 221 0.47 -15.10 5.79
CA TRP A 221 0.82 -16.35 5.13
C TRP A 221 2.12 -16.93 5.68
N TRP A 222 3.16 -16.12 5.84
CA TRP A 222 4.42 -16.54 6.46
C TRP A 222 4.20 -17.09 7.88
N ALA A 223 3.41 -16.43 8.71
CA ALA A 223 3.12 -16.89 10.07
C ALA A 223 2.42 -18.26 10.08
N LEU A 224 1.52 -18.53 9.12
CA LEU A 224 0.89 -19.83 8.94
C LEU A 224 1.88 -20.92 8.48
N VAL A 225 2.80 -20.58 7.58
CA VAL A 225 3.87 -21.51 7.17
C VAL A 225 4.76 -21.87 8.36
N VAL A 226 5.12 -20.89 9.20
CA VAL A 226 5.88 -21.11 10.44
C VAL A 226 5.10 -22.00 11.41
N TRP A 227 3.79 -21.76 11.56
CA TRP A 227 2.92 -22.55 12.42
C TRP A 227 2.75 -23.98 11.91
N ASP A 228 2.57 -24.18 10.60
CA ASP A 228 2.43 -25.52 10.00
C ASP A 228 3.70 -26.38 10.17
N GLU A 229 4.89 -25.75 10.17
CA GLU A 229 6.14 -26.44 10.51
C GLU A 229 6.22 -26.83 12.00
N ARG A 230 5.83 -25.90 12.88
CA ARG A 230 5.87 -26.08 14.34
C ARG A 230 4.71 -25.31 14.99
N PRO A 231 3.63 -25.98 15.35
CA PRO A 231 2.48 -25.35 15.99
C PRO A 231 2.86 -24.64 17.29
N THR A 232 2.79 -23.29 17.27
CA THR A 232 3.08 -22.44 18.44
C THR A 232 2.14 -21.25 18.50
N LEU A 233 1.73 -20.85 19.70
CA LEU A 233 0.90 -19.67 19.89
C LEU A 233 1.56 -18.36 19.42
N PRO A 234 2.87 -18.13 19.59
CA PRO A 234 3.52 -16.94 19.04
C PRO A 234 3.39 -16.78 17.52
N ALA A 235 3.32 -17.88 16.75
CA ALA A 235 3.07 -17.78 15.32
C ALA A 235 1.64 -17.34 15.03
N MET A 236 0.64 -17.81 15.78
CA MET A 236 -0.75 -17.36 15.67
C MET A 236 -0.94 -15.90 16.15
N ALA A 237 -0.24 -15.50 17.21
CA ALA A 237 -0.23 -14.10 17.64
C ALA A 237 0.35 -13.18 16.56
N MET A 238 1.43 -13.63 15.86
CA MET A 238 1.98 -12.89 14.72
C MET A 238 1.00 -12.81 13.55
N PHE A 239 0.27 -13.91 13.26
CA PHE A 239 -0.82 -13.90 12.29
C PHE A 239 -1.89 -12.87 12.65
N ALA A 240 -2.32 -12.82 13.91
CA ALA A 240 -3.31 -11.86 14.39
C ALA A 240 -2.83 -10.41 14.29
N ILE A 241 -1.58 -10.14 14.71
CA ILE A 241 -0.97 -8.80 14.62
C ILE A 241 -0.93 -8.33 13.16
N ALA A 242 -0.44 -9.17 12.26
CA ALA A 242 -0.42 -8.86 10.84
C ALA A 242 -1.85 -8.72 10.28
N GLY A 243 -2.80 -9.55 10.72
CA GLY A 243 -4.20 -9.48 10.31
C GLY A 243 -4.90 -8.20 10.72
N VAL A 244 -4.64 -7.69 11.92
CA VAL A 244 -5.14 -6.37 12.35
C VAL A 244 -4.53 -5.26 11.48
N GLY A 245 -3.22 -5.34 11.19
CA GLY A 245 -2.56 -4.42 10.26
C GLY A 245 -3.16 -4.44 8.86
N ALA A 246 -3.40 -5.63 8.31
CA ALA A 246 -4.04 -5.82 7.01
C ALA A 246 -5.46 -5.24 7.00
N PHE A 247 -6.26 -5.50 8.05
CA PHE A 247 -7.61 -4.98 8.16
C PHE A 247 -7.65 -3.45 8.18
N LEU A 248 -6.83 -2.84 9.03
CA LEU A 248 -6.78 -1.37 9.15
C LEU A 248 -6.26 -0.69 7.88
N THR A 249 -5.52 -1.42 7.02
CA THR A 249 -4.94 -0.86 5.80
C THR A 249 -5.81 -1.14 4.57
N TRP A 250 -6.15 -2.42 4.32
CA TRP A 250 -6.96 -2.87 3.19
C TRP A 250 -7.70 -4.18 3.52
N PRO A 251 -8.92 -4.12 4.05
CA PRO A 251 -9.61 -5.29 4.64
C PRO A 251 -9.98 -6.37 3.63
N VAL A 252 -10.00 -6.07 2.33
CA VAL A 252 -10.46 -6.99 1.28
C VAL A 252 -9.70 -8.32 1.30
N TRP A 253 -8.42 -8.32 1.69
CA TRP A 253 -7.60 -9.54 1.65
C TRP A 253 -7.63 -10.40 2.91
N ILE A 254 -8.40 -10.01 3.92
CA ILE A 254 -8.52 -10.78 5.16
C ILE A 254 -9.21 -12.13 4.93
N GLY A 255 -10.23 -12.18 4.08
CA GLY A 255 -11.03 -13.38 3.84
C GLY A 255 -10.20 -14.59 3.38
N PRO A 256 -9.40 -14.50 2.31
CA PRO A 256 -8.55 -15.62 1.86
C PRO A 256 -7.59 -16.12 2.92
N LEU A 257 -7.04 -15.21 3.74
CA LEU A 257 -6.07 -15.56 4.76
C LEU A 257 -6.73 -16.20 6.00
N LEU A 258 -7.95 -15.80 6.35
CA LEU A 258 -8.74 -16.49 7.37
C LEU A 258 -9.18 -17.88 6.89
N LEU A 259 -9.56 -18.02 5.62
CA LEU A 259 -9.85 -19.33 5.04
C LEU A 259 -8.60 -20.21 5.02
N LEU A 260 -7.44 -19.65 4.66
CA LEU A 260 -6.16 -20.38 4.73
C LEU A 260 -5.84 -20.81 6.17
N LEU A 261 -6.07 -19.96 7.18
CA LEU A 261 -5.91 -20.31 8.60
C LEU A 261 -6.73 -21.55 8.94
N LEU A 262 -8.00 -21.57 8.56
CA LEU A 262 -8.90 -22.70 8.84
C LEU A 262 -8.40 -23.97 8.15
N LEU A 263 -8.01 -23.90 6.88
CA LEU A 263 -7.50 -25.05 6.12
C LEU A 263 -6.20 -25.61 6.71
N VAL A 264 -5.24 -24.74 7.06
CA VAL A 264 -3.96 -25.15 7.65
C VAL A 264 -4.19 -25.81 9.01
N VAL A 265 -4.96 -25.17 9.89
CA VAL A 265 -5.21 -25.69 11.25
C VAL A 265 -6.03 -26.97 11.22
N ALA A 266 -7.08 -27.05 10.40
CA ALA A 266 -7.91 -28.25 10.28
C ALA A 266 -7.12 -29.46 9.76
N SER A 267 -6.18 -29.23 8.84
CA SER A 267 -5.38 -30.30 8.24
C SER A 267 -4.31 -30.88 9.19
N HIS A 268 -3.96 -30.19 10.27
CA HIS A 268 -2.92 -30.58 11.20
C HIS A 268 -3.45 -31.55 12.27
N ARG A 269 -3.81 -32.78 11.84
CA ARG A 269 -4.50 -33.78 12.68
C ARG A 269 -3.69 -34.22 13.91
N ALA A 270 -2.36 -34.07 13.90
CA ALA A 270 -1.49 -34.39 15.03
C ALA A 270 -1.65 -33.42 16.22
N VAL A 271 -2.20 -32.22 15.99
CA VAL A 271 -2.48 -31.24 17.04
C VAL A 271 -3.85 -31.53 17.66
N PRO A 272 -3.96 -31.60 19.00
CA PRO A 272 -5.23 -31.79 19.70
C PRO A 272 -6.28 -30.76 19.27
N VAL A 273 -7.56 -31.16 19.24
CA VAL A 273 -8.67 -30.28 18.81
C VAL A 273 -8.70 -28.98 19.63
N ARG A 274 -8.51 -29.08 20.95
CA ARG A 274 -8.46 -27.93 21.84
C ARG A 274 -7.40 -26.91 21.41
N ASP A 275 -6.20 -27.37 21.07
CA ASP A 275 -5.10 -26.48 20.66
C ASP A 275 -5.32 -25.91 19.26
N ARG A 276 -5.98 -26.66 18.36
CA ARG A 276 -6.43 -26.16 17.06
C ARG A 276 -7.48 -25.04 17.21
N VAL A 277 -8.49 -25.24 18.05
CA VAL A 277 -9.49 -24.20 18.35
C VAL A 277 -8.81 -22.97 18.96
N ARG A 278 -7.92 -23.17 19.93
CA ARG A 278 -7.14 -22.08 20.53
C ARG A 278 -6.31 -21.32 19.49
N ALA A 279 -5.67 -22.01 18.55
CA ALA A 279 -4.91 -21.39 17.47
C ALA A 279 -5.79 -20.53 16.57
N VAL A 280 -6.96 -21.02 16.17
CA VAL A 280 -7.94 -20.25 15.37
C VAL A 280 -8.39 -19.03 16.16
N MET A 281 -8.76 -19.19 17.43
CA MET A 281 -9.23 -18.06 18.26
C MET A 281 -8.15 -16.98 18.44
N VAL A 282 -6.92 -17.37 18.74
CA VAL A 282 -5.81 -16.42 18.88
C VAL A 282 -5.53 -15.70 17.56
N GLY A 283 -5.61 -16.41 16.42
CA GLY A 283 -5.37 -15.84 15.10
C GLY A 283 -6.49 -14.92 14.61
N SER A 284 -7.75 -15.23 14.90
CA SER A 284 -8.88 -14.52 14.29
C SER A 284 -9.59 -13.52 15.22
N ALA A 285 -9.66 -13.75 16.53
CA ALA A 285 -10.43 -12.90 17.44
C ALA A 285 -9.97 -11.43 17.47
N PRO A 286 -8.65 -11.09 17.49
CA PRO A 286 -8.23 -9.69 17.43
C PRO A 286 -8.64 -9.00 16.12
N ILE A 287 -8.61 -9.72 15.00
CA ILE A 287 -9.04 -9.21 13.68
C ILE A 287 -10.55 -8.95 13.71
N ALA A 288 -11.33 -9.92 14.20
CA ALA A 288 -12.78 -9.79 14.31
C ALA A 288 -13.18 -8.63 15.25
N LEU A 289 -12.47 -8.44 16.35
CA LEU A 289 -12.70 -7.32 17.28
C LEU A 289 -12.52 -5.98 16.57
N VAL A 290 -11.40 -5.78 15.90
CA VAL A 290 -11.12 -4.52 15.20
C VAL A 290 -12.11 -4.31 14.04
N ALA A 291 -12.44 -5.37 13.31
CA ALA A 291 -13.45 -5.33 12.26
C ALA A 291 -14.82 -4.93 12.77
N SER A 292 -15.26 -5.50 13.91
CA SER A 292 -16.53 -5.15 14.55
C SER A 292 -16.56 -3.70 15.00
N VAL A 293 -15.50 -3.22 15.66
CA VAL A 293 -15.37 -1.80 16.08
C VAL A 293 -15.40 -0.87 14.88
N HIS A 294 -14.76 -1.25 13.77
CA HIS A 294 -14.74 -0.44 12.55
C HIS A 294 -16.11 -0.41 11.86
N ALA A 295 -16.80 -1.55 11.79
CA ALA A 295 -18.10 -1.67 11.14
C ALA A 295 -19.23 -0.94 11.89
N LEU A 296 -19.08 -0.73 13.20
CA LEU A 296 -20.06 0.02 14.00
C LEU A 296 -20.19 1.45 13.46
N GLY A 297 -21.39 1.77 12.93
CA GLY A 297 -21.71 3.06 12.34
C GLY A 297 -21.31 3.24 10.86
N ARG A 298 -20.76 2.20 10.21
CA ARG A 298 -20.28 2.27 8.81
C ARG A 298 -20.92 1.23 7.89
N VAL A 299 -22.23 1.10 7.98
CA VAL A 299 -23.01 0.13 7.16
C VAL A 299 -22.81 0.36 5.66
N ARG A 300 -22.53 1.60 5.23
CA ARG A 300 -22.29 1.97 3.83
C ARG A 300 -20.99 1.38 3.25
N ALA A 301 -20.01 1.04 4.08
CA ALA A 301 -18.75 0.44 3.61
C ALA A 301 -18.95 -0.90 2.89
N ALA A 302 -20.02 -1.64 3.20
CA ALA A 302 -20.38 -2.88 2.50
C ALA A 302 -20.77 -2.62 1.02
N ALA A 303 -21.27 -1.44 0.68
CA ALA A 303 -21.63 -1.08 -0.70
C ALA A 303 -20.42 -1.05 -1.64
N ILE A 304 -19.20 -0.87 -1.11
CA ILE A 304 -17.95 -0.88 -1.91
C ILE A 304 -17.78 -2.21 -2.65
N ALA A 305 -18.29 -3.33 -2.11
CA ALA A 305 -18.20 -4.62 -2.77
C ALA A 305 -18.91 -4.67 -4.13
N GLY A 306 -19.92 -3.84 -4.33
CA GLY A 306 -20.69 -3.72 -5.58
C GLY A 306 -20.24 -2.57 -6.49
N THR A 307 -19.15 -1.85 -6.19
CA THR A 307 -18.73 -0.69 -6.98
C THR A 307 -17.92 -1.10 -8.20
N SER A 308 -18.06 -0.31 -9.27
CA SER A 308 -17.16 -0.31 -10.42
C SER A 308 -15.91 0.52 -10.11
N GLY A 309 -14.77 0.13 -10.66
CA GLY A 309 -13.54 0.91 -10.52
C GLY A 309 -12.52 0.54 -11.60
N PHE A 310 -11.52 1.40 -11.80
CA PHE A 310 -10.47 1.16 -12.78
C PHE A 310 -9.43 0.19 -12.21
N VAL A 311 -9.38 -1.00 -12.76
CA VAL A 311 -8.30 -2.00 -12.57
C VAL A 311 -8.09 -2.71 -13.90
N VAL A 312 -6.84 -2.99 -14.20
CA VAL A 312 -6.50 -3.74 -15.42
C VAL A 312 -7.02 -5.18 -15.30
N TRP A 313 -7.68 -5.66 -16.35
CA TRP A 313 -8.15 -7.05 -16.40
C TRP A 313 -6.96 -8.01 -16.40
N PRO A 314 -6.94 -9.03 -15.54
CA PRO A 314 -5.91 -10.06 -15.58
C PRO A 314 -5.89 -10.75 -16.93
N SER A 315 -4.72 -10.80 -17.56
CA SER A 315 -4.53 -11.48 -18.83
C SER A 315 -3.22 -12.28 -18.82
N VAL A 316 -3.13 -13.24 -19.73
CA VAL A 316 -1.91 -14.03 -19.91
C VAL A 316 -0.73 -13.14 -20.27
N ASP A 317 -0.95 -12.07 -21.03
CA ASP A 317 0.11 -11.14 -21.46
C ASP A 317 0.66 -10.33 -20.29
N LEU A 318 -0.19 -9.93 -19.31
CA LEU A 318 0.24 -9.19 -18.12
C LEU A 318 1.08 -10.04 -17.16
N PHE A 319 0.73 -11.32 -17.01
CA PHE A 319 1.51 -12.24 -16.18
C PHE A 319 2.72 -12.83 -16.93
N GLY A 320 2.63 -12.98 -18.25
CA GLY A 320 3.56 -13.76 -19.07
C GLY A 320 3.24 -15.25 -19.04
N TRP A 321 3.02 -15.83 -20.26
CA TRP A 321 2.64 -17.24 -20.40
C TRP A 321 3.61 -18.21 -19.73
N TRP A 322 4.92 -17.95 -19.82
CA TRP A 322 5.95 -18.80 -19.23
C TRP A 322 5.93 -18.75 -17.68
N PHE A 323 5.63 -17.57 -17.10
CA PHE A 323 5.46 -17.43 -15.66
C PHE A 323 4.25 -18.24 -15.18
N LEU A 324 3.12 -18.13 -15.87
CA LEU A 324 1.90 -18.90 -15.55
C LEU A 324 2.11 -20.40 -15.71
N ALA A 325 2.84 -20.84 -16.75
CA ALA A 325 3.19 -22.25 -16.93
C ALA A 325 4.04 -22.79 -15.77
N LEU A 326 5.05 -22.03 -15.33
CA LEU A 326 5.85 -22.38 -14.15
C LEU A 326 5.01 -22.39 -12.87
N ALA A 327 4.14 -21.40 -12.69
CA ALA A 327 3.26 -21.31 -11.52
C ALA A 327 2.27 -22.47 -11.46
N LEU A 328 1.69 -22.88 -12.60
CA LEU A 328 0.81 -24.05 -12.69
C LEU A 328 1.58 -25.34 -12.36
N GLY A 329 2.76 -25.54 -12.95
CA GLY A 329 3.62 -26.67 -12.61
C GLY A 329 3.98 -26.72 -11.13
N GLY A 330 4.29 -25.56 -10.57
CA GLY A 330 4.57 -25.41 -9.14
C GLY A 330 3.35 -25.70 -8.24
N ALA A 331 2.15 -25.27 -8.66
CA ALA A 331 0.92 -25.59 -7.93
C ALA A 331 0.62 -27.09 -7.93
N ILE A 332 0.84 -27.78 -9.05
CA ILE A 332 0.70 -29.25 -9.13
C ILE A 332 1.69 -29.94 -8.17
N LEU A 333 2.96 -29.49 -8.14
CA LEU A 333 3.97 -30.03 -7.23
C LEU A 333 3.60 -29.71 -5.76
N ALA A 334 3.12 -28.51 -5.49
CA ALA A 334 2.71 -28.08 -4.14
C ALA A 334 1.51 -28.86 -3.62
N ALA A 335 0.58 -29.29 -4.48
CA ALA A 335 -0.56 -30.11 -4.09
C ALA A 335 -0.12 -31.49 -3.55
N ALA A 336 0.98 -32.03 -4.07
CA ALA A 336 1.55 -33.31 -3.65
C ALA A 336 2.50 -33.19 -2.43
N ASP A 337 2.99 -31.98 -2.11
CA ASP A 337 3.93 -31.75 -0.99
C ASP A 337 3.23 -31.07 0.19
N ARG A 338 3.21 -31.75 1.35
CA ARG A 338 2.62 -31.21 2.59
C ARG A 338 3.20 -29.83 2.97
N ARG A 339 4.48 -29.58 2.73
CA ARG A 339 5.14 -28.31 3.10
C ARG A 339 4.72 -27.14 2.22
N ALA A 340 4.42 -27.43 0.95
CA ALA A 340 4.08 -26.44 -0.06
C ALA A 340 2.56 -26.25 -0.26
N ARG A 341 1.72 -27.10 0.34
CA ARG A 341 0.26 -27.09 0.14
C ARG A 341 -0.42 -25.75 0.44
N SER A 342 0.18 -24.94 1.33
CA SER A 342 -0.33 -23.59 1.62
C SER A 342 -0.39 -22.69 0.38
N ILE A 343 0.45 -22.94 -0.63
CA ILE A 343 0.42 -22.25 -1.94
C ILE A 343 -0.93 -22.50 -2.62
N VAL A 344 -1.31 -23.78 -2.75
CA VAL A 344 -2.55 -24.19 -3.44
C VAL A 344 -3.78 -23.74 -2.66
N TRP A 345 -3.74 -23.88 -1.34
CA TRP A 345 -4.86 -23.46 -0.49
C TRP A 345 -5.07 -21.95 -0.50
N LEU A 346 -3.99 -21.17 -0.52
CA LEU A 346 -4.10 -19.72 -0.65
C LEU A 346 -4.66 -19.34 -2.02
N LEU A 347 -4.20 -19.95 -3.11
CA LEU A 347 -4.75 -19.73 -4.45
C LEU A 347 -6.23 -20.09 -4.51
N ALA A 348 -6.64 -21.23 -3.94
CA ALA A 348 -8.03 -21.63 -3.87
C ALA A 348 -8.88 -20.65 -3.05
N ALA A 349 -8.39 -20.20 -1.89
CA ALA A 349 -9.06 -19.22 -1.05
C ALA A 349 -9.24 -17.88 -1.76
N ILE A 350 -8.21 -17.43 -2.50
CA ILE A 350 -8.26 -16.23 -3.33
C ILE A 350 -9.31 -16.38 -4.45
N ALA A 351 -9.33 -17.53 -5.13
CA ALA A 351 -10.29 -17.80 -6.20
C ALA A 351 -11.74 -17.83 -5.68
N VAL A 352 -11.99 -18.44 -4.53
CA VAL A 352 -13.30 -18.45 -3.87
C VAL A 352 -13.77 -17.04 -3.55
N GLN A 353 -12.91 -16.22 -2.95
CA GLN A 353 -13.29 -14.84 -2.64
C GLN A 353 -13.45 -13.99 -3.91
N ALA A 354 -12.58 -14.16 -4.91
CA ALA A 354 -12.72 -13.46 -6.19
C ALA A 354 -14.05 -13.78 -6.86
N ALA A 355 -14.45 -15.05 -6.87
CA ALA A 355 -15.74 -15.48 -7.40
C ALA A 355 -16.91 -14.88 -6.61
N ALA A 356 -16.85 -14.87 -5.27
CA ALA A 356 -17.89 -14.26 -4.43
C ALA A 356 -18.02 -12.75 -4.70
N LEU A 357 -16.91 -12.02 -4.74
CA LEU A 357 -16.88 -10.58 -5.04
C LEU A 357 -17.38 -10.28 -6.47
N TYR A 358 -17.02 -11.12 -7.43
CA TYR A 358 -17.52 -11.02 -8.81
C TYR A 358 -19.05 -11.15 -8.86
N LEU A 359 -19.60 -12.16 -8.17
CA LEU A 359 -21.04 -12.37 -8.12
C LEU A 359 -21.78 -11.20 -7.45
N VAL A 360 -21.21 -10.62 -6.38
CA VAL A 360 -21.78 -9.43 -5.75
C VAL A 360 -21.77 -8.24 -6.71
N ALA A 361 -20.65 -7.97 -7.36
CA ALA A 361 -20.53 -6.89 -8.33
C ALA A 361 -21.49 -7.06 -9.52
N ALA A 362 -21.58 -8.27 -10.07
CA ALA A 362 -22.50 -8.58 -11.17
C ALA A 362 -23.98 -8.37 -10.77
N ARG A 363 -24.37 -8.77 -9.55
CA ARG A 363 -25.73 -8.52 -9.03
C ARG A 363 -26.02 -7.04 -8.79
N SER A 364 -25.00 -6.26 -8.48
CA SER A 364 -25.11 -4.81 -8.29
C SER A 364 -25.08 -4.03 -9.61
N GLY A 365 -24.93 -4.69 -10.77
CA GLY A 365 -24.87 -4.05 -12.07
C GLY A 365 -23.55 -3.34 -12.35
N ALA A 366 -22.46 -3.69 -11.66
CA ALA A 366 -21.17 -3.09 -11.88
C ALA A 366 -20.57 -3.51 -13.22
N ASP A 367 -20.19 -2.55 -14.07
CA ASP A 367 -19.53 -2.80 -15.35
C ASP A 367 -18.16 -3.48 -15.19
N ARG A 368 -17.47 -3.19 -14.10
CA ARG A 368 -16.18 -3.78 -13.75
C ARG A 368 -16.19 -4.25 -12.29
N PRO A 369 -15.97 -5.54 -12.02
CA PRO A 369 -15.97 -6.09 -10.68
C PRO A 369 -14.67 -5.74 -9.94
N TYR A 370 -14.51 -4.48 -9.53
CA TYR A 370 -13.30 -3.86 -9.04
C TYR A 370 -12.58 -4.70 -7.97
N LEU A 371 -13.28 -5.08 -6.88
CA LEU A 371 -12.64 -5.83 -5.79
C LEU A 371 -12.28 -7.27 -6.19
N ALA A 372 -13.06 -7.90 -7.08
CA ALA A 372 -12.71 -9.22 -7.60
C ALA A 372 -11.41 -9.18 -8.41
N LEU A 373 -11.23 -8.16 -9.26
CA LEU A 373 -10.02 -7.96 -10.04
C LEU A 373 -8.80 -7.67 -9.15
N LYS A 374 -9.01 -6.96 -8.02
CA LYS A 374 -7.97 -6.71 -7.02
C LYS A 374 -7.41 -7.99 -6.39
N MET A 375 -8.13 -9.11 -6.44
CA MET A 375 -7.63 -10.38 -5.93
C MET A 375 -6.41 -10.92 -6.70
N ALA A 376 -6.22 -10.51 -7.96
CA ALA A 376 -5.05 -10.86 -8.77
C ALA A 376 -3.73 -10.37 -8.14
N TYR A 377 -3.75 -9.22 -7.46
CA TYR A 377 -2.58 -8.66 -6.77
C TYR A 377 -2.11 -9.57 -5.62
N LEU A 378 -3.04 -10.15 -4.87
CA LEU A 378 -2.70 -11.10 -3.81
C LEU A 378 -2.24 -12.46 -4.38
N ALA A 379 -2.87 -12.92 -5.48
CA ALA A 379 -2.57 -14.21 -6.13
C ALA A 379 -1.12 -14.27 -6.65
N MET A 380 -0.53 -13.13 -6.97
CA MET A 380 0.83 -13.06 -7.51
C MET A 380 1.87 -13.70 -6.58
N TYR A 381 1.73 -13.57 -5.26
CA TYR A 381 2.71 -14.10 -4.29
C TYR A 381 2.74 -15.63 -4.25
N PRO A 382 1.60 -16.34 -4.07
CA PRO A 382 1.62 -17.79 -4.14
C PRO A 382 1.96 -18.31 -5.56
N LEU A 383 1.62 -17.59 -6.64
CA LEU A 383 2.06 -17.94 -8.00
C LEU A 383 3.58 -17.86 -8.15
N ALA A 384 4.21 -16.81 -7.63
CA ALA A 384 5.67 -16.63 -7.72
C ALA A 384 6.43 -17.70 -6.91
N VAL A 385 5.96 -18.01 -5.69
CA VAL A 385 6.57 -19.08 -4.87
C VAL A 385 6.34 -20.46 -5.50
N GLY A 386 5.16 -20.70 -6.09
CA GLY A 386 4.87 -21.91 -6.87
C GLY A 386 5.79 -22.04 -8.08
N ALA A 387 5.95 -20.96 -8.86
CA ALA A 387 6.86 -20.96 -10.00
C ALA A 387 8.32 -21.24 -9.59
N ALA A 388 8.76 -20.71 -8.45
CA ALA A 388 10.08 -21.03 -7.89
C ALA A 388 10.23 -22.50 -7.49
N LEU A 389 9.16 -23.14 -7.00
CA LEU A 389 9.13 -24.58 -6.71
C LEU A 389 9.30 -25.42 -8.00
N ALA A 390 8.62 -25.02 -9.08
CA ALA A 390 8.81 -25.65 -10.40
C ALA A 390 10.25 -25.48 -10.91
N LEU A 391 10.80 -24.26 -10.81
CA LEU A 391 12.21 -24.01 -11.20
C LEU A 391 13.19 -24.82 -10.36
N HIS A 392 12.93 -24.96 -9.04
CA HIS A 392 13.74 -25.81 -8.18
C HIS A 392 13.73 -27.28 -8.66
N ARG A 393 12.57 -27.79 -9.07
CA ARG A 393 12.45 -29.15 -9.61
C ARG A 393 13.23 -29.32 -10.91
N ILE A 394 13.13 -28.35 -11.82
CA ILE A 394 13.89 -28.32 -13.08
C ILE A 394 15.39 -28.21 -12.79
N GLY A 395 15.79 -27.30 -11.90
CA GLY A 395 17.19 -27.08 -11.52
C GLY A 395 17.86 -28.31 -10.93
N ARG A 396 17.12 -29.18 -10.22
CA ARG A 396 17.61 -30.47 -9.75
C ARG A 396 17.99 -31.42 -10.89
N MET A 397 17.26 -31.36 -12.00
CA MET A 397 17.54 -32.19 -13.18
C MET A 397 18.78 -31.70 -13.95
N VAL A 398 19.13 -30.43 -13.81
CA VAL A 398 20.18 -29.74 -14.56
C VAL A 398 21.43 -29.44 -13.71
N GLY A 399 21.44 -29.81 -12.43
CA GLY A 399 22.61 -29.75 -11.54
C GLY A 399 23.03 -28.34 -11.15
N ARG A 400 24.30 -27.96 -11.36
CA ARG A 400 24.86 -26.65 -10.95
C ARG A 400 24.27 -25.43 -11.66
N MET A 401 23.37 -25.59 -12.60
CA MET A 401 22.77 -24.49 -13.39
C MET A 401 21.75 -23.64 -12.63
N GLY A 402 21.39 -23.97 -11.39
CA GLY A 402 20.42 -23.20 -10.61
C GLY A 402 20.76 -21.70 -10.50
N TRP A 403 22.01 -21.35 -10.25
CA TRP A 403 22.45 -19.95 -10.20
C TRP A 403 22.45 -19.28 -11.58
N ILE A 404 22.73 -20.01 -12.65
CA ILE A 404 22.66 -19.51 -14.02
C ILE A 404 21.22 -19.15 -14.38
N LEU A 405 20.26 -20.00 -14.02
CA LEU A 405 18.83 -19.72 -14.23
C LEU A 405 18.39 -18.46 -13.44
N VAL A 406 18.85 -18.30 -12.21
CA VAL A 406 18.54 -17.11 -11.40
C VAL A 406 19.18 -15.86 -12.01
N ALA A 407 20.43 -15.94 -12.47
CA ALA A 407 21.11 -14.82 -13.12
C ALA A 407 20.39 -14.43 -14.43
N ALA A 408 20.00 -15.41 -15.26
CA ALA A 408 19.22 -15.15 -16.47
C ALA A 408 17.87 -14.49 -16.15
N LEU A 409 17.16 -14.98 -15.12
CA LEU A 409 15.91 -14.39 -14.66
C LEU A 409 16.13 -12.96 -14.15
N ALA A 410 17.21 -12.71 -13.40
CA ALA A 410 17.57 -11.37 -12.92
C ALA A 410 17.77 -10.39 -14.08
N ILE A 411 18.44 -10.82 -15.17
CA ILE A 411 18.61 -10.02 -16.39
C ILE A 411 17.26 -9.73 -17.05
N VAL A 412 16.40 -10.73 -17.17
CA VAL A 412 15.05 -10.60 -17.77
C VAL A 412 14.20 -9.60 -16.97
N VAL A 413 14.30 -9.61 -15.64
CA VAL A 413 13.57 -8.69 -14.76
C VAL A 413 14.21 -7.30 -14.73
N ALA A 414 15.55 -7.22 -14.65
CA ALA A 414 16.26 -5.96 -14.52
C ALA A 414 16.18 -5.09 -15.79
N ARG A 415 16.30 -5.70 -16.96
CA ARG A 415 16.30 -4.98 -18.25
C ARG A 415 15.12 -4.02 -18.40
N PRO A 416 13.87 -4.45 -18.26
CA PRO A 416 12.73 -3.57 -18.33
C PRO A 416 12.71 -2.52 -17.18
N SER A 417 13.17 -2.89 -15.96
CA SER A 417 13.15 -1.98 -14.81
C SER A 417 14.15 -0.82 -14.96
N ILE A 418 15.27 -1.05 -15.64
CA ILE A 418 16.27 -0.01 -15.92
C ILE A 418 15.79 0.92 -17.04
N THR A 419 15.08 0.39 -18.05
CA THR A 419 14.60 1.13 -19.21
C THR A 419 13.26 1.82 -18.96
N GLU A 420 12.59 1.52 -17.86
CA GLU A 420 11.31 2.12 -17.52
C GLU A 420 11.47 3.61 -17.19
N ARG A 421 10.57 4.41 -17.76
CA ARG A 421 10.54 5.84 -17.46
C ARG A 421 10.25 6.02 -15.97
N ARG A 422 11.05 6.87 -15.30
CA ARG A 422 10.79 7.20 -13.90
C ARG A 422 9.41 7.81 -13.75
N PRO A 423 8.58 7.32 -12.82
CA PRO A 423 7.36 8.01 -12.49
C PRO A 423 7.69 9.37 -11.90
N GLN A 424 6.92 10.39 -12.29
CA GLN A 424 7.07 11.72 -11.74
C GLN A 424 6.08 11.90 -10.58
N PRO A 425 6.42 12.70 -9.56
CA PRO A 425 5.43 13.13 -8.58
C PRO A 425 4.30 13.88 -9.28
N VAL A 426 3.07 13.69 -8.82
CA VAL A 426 1.92 14.42 -9.36
C VAL A 426 2.09 15.92 -9.16
N VAL A 427 2.60 16.31 -8.00
CA VAL A 427 2.94 17.70 -7.67
C VAL A 427 4.44 17.78 -7.43
N SER A 428 5.12 18.69 -8.13
CA SER A 428 6.54 18.92 -7.91
C SER A 428 6.80 19.57 -6.53
N GLU A 429 8.00 19.41 -5.98
CA GLU A 429 8.36 20.04 -4.71
C GLU A 429 8.12 21.57 -4.69
N PRO A 430 8.49 22.35 -5.74
CA PRO A 430 8.16 23.77 -5.81
C PRO A 430 6.65 24.06 -5.72
N MET A 431 5.83 23.28 -6.42
CA MET A 431 4.36 23.44 -6.35
C MET A 431 3.81 23.09 -4.98
N PHE A 432 4.34 22.02 -4.35
CA PHE A 432 3.97 21.65 -2.99
C PHE A 432 4.29 22.76 -1.99
N LEU A 433 5.49 23.34 -2.06
CA LEU A 433 5.90 24.45 -1.19
C LEU A 433 5.06 25.70 -1.42
N ALA A 434 4.77 26.04 -2.69
CA ALA A 434 3.85 27.14 -3.04
C ALA A 434 2.44 26.93 -2.45
N GLY A 435 1.92 25.71 -2.55
CA GLY A 435 0.64 25.33 -1.96
C GLY A 435 0.62 25.43 -0.44
N ARG A 436 1.65 24.94 0.25
CA ARG A 436 1.78 25.05 1.71
C ARG A 436 1.90 26.49 2.17
N TRP A 437 2.65 27.32 1.47
CA TRP A 437 2.75 28.74 1.74
C TRP A 437 1.40 29.45 1.52
N ALA A 438 0.73 29.19 0.39
CA ALA A 438 -0.58 29.77 0.08
C ALA A 438 -1.62 29.42 1.16
N ARG A 439 -1.64 28.16 1.62
CA ARG A 439 -2.52 27.74 2.70
C ARG A 439 -2.27 28.46 4.02
N ALA A 440 -1.00 28.74 4.34
CA ALA A 440 -0.63 29.39 5.61
C ALA A 440 -0.90 30.92 5.58
N ASN A 441 -0.89 31.54 4.40
CA ASN A 441 -0.89 33.00 4.27
C ASN A 441 -2.13 33.57 3.55
N LEU A 442 -2.93 32.72 2.88
CA LEU A 442 -4.07 33.14 2.08
C LEU A 442 -5.32 32.34 2.47
N PRO A 443 -6.54 32.90 2.31
CA PRO A 443 -7.75 32.09 2.42
C PRO A 443 -7.77 31.03 1.31
N PRO A 444 -7.77 29.72 1.62
CA PRO A 444 -7.67 28.67 0.61
C PRO A 444 -8.76 28.73 -0.47
N ALA A 445 -9.99 29.14 -0.11
CA ALA A 445 -11.10 29.29 -1.04
C ALA A 445 -10.90 30.42 -2.07
N CYS A 446 -9.87 31.26 -1.90
CA CYS A 446 -9.59 32.41 -2.77
C CYS A 446 -8.42 32.14 -3.74
N VAL A 447 -7.92 30.90 -3.76
CA VAL A 447 -6.76 30.49 -4.56
C VAL A 447 -7.22 29.62 -5.72
N ASP A 448 -6.91 30.02 -6.96
CA ASP A 448 -7.04 29.21 -8.18
C ASP A 448 -5.70 28.55 -8.56
N TYR A 449 -5.69 27.73 -9.62
CA TYR A 449 -4.54 26.92 -9.99
C TYR A 449 -4.15 27.12 -11.45
N LEU A 450 -3.17 27.97 -11.70
CA LEU A 450 -2.56 28.14 -13.03
C LEU A 450 -1.55 27.02 -13.29
N VAL A 451 -2.06 25.78 -13.33
CA VAL A 451 -1.31 24.54 -13.49
C VAL A 451 -1.86 23.78 -14.69
N ARG A 452 -0.97 23.38 -15.63
CA ARG A 452 -1.39 22.69 -16.87
C ARG A 452 -1.92 21.29 -16.64
N ASP A 453 -1.36 20.59 -15.68
CA ASP A 453 -1.81 19.26 -15.29
C ASP A 453 -3.01 19.38 -14.34
N ASN A 454 -4.17 18.95 -14.81
CA ASN A 454 -5.41 19.02 -14.04
C ASN A 454 -5.41 18.12 -12.79
N TYR A 455 -4.68 17.01 -12.80
CA TYR A 455 -4.50 16.18 -11.59
C TYR A 455 -3.64 16.88 -10.56
N ALA A 456 -2.57 17.55 -10.98
CA ALA A 456 -1.75 18.34 -10.08
C ALA A 456 -2.53 19.50 -9.46
N ALA A 457 -3.37 20.19 -10.23
CA ALA A 457 -4.24 21.25 -9.73
C ALA A 457 -5.28 20.69 -8.73
N TYR A 458 -5.90 19.55 -9.04
CA TYR A 458 -6.83 18.86 -8.15
C TYR A 458 -6.17 18.42 -6.84
N TRP A 459 -4.96 17.90 -6.93
CA TRP A 459 -4.16 17.50 -5.79
C TRP A 459 -3.79 18.69 -4.86
N LEU A 460 -3.38 19.82 -5.46
CA LEU A 460 -3.14 21.07 -4.72
C LEU A 460 -4.42 21.53 -4.02
N HIS A 461 -5.56 21.48 -4.70
CA HIS A 461 -6.84 21.92 -4.16
C HIS A 461 -7.27 21.11 -2.93
N LEU A 462 -7.33 19.79 -3.06
CA LEU A 462 -7.84 18.94 -2.00
C LEU A 462 -6.81 18.69 -0.91
N ALA A 463 -5.64 18.19 -1.29
CA ALA A 463 -4.69 17.65 -0.33
C ALA A 463 -3.80 18.72 0.27
N VAL A 464 -3.29 19.67 -0.53
CA VAL A 464 -2.35 20.68 -0.04
C VAL A 464 -3.08 21.87 0.58
N LEU A 465 -4.07 22.44 -0.09
CA LEU A 465 -4.85 23.57 0.45
C LEU A 465 -5.94 23.11 1.42
N GLY A 466 -6.41 21.88 1.32
CA GLY A 466 -7.46 21.35 2.19
C GLY A 466 -8.85 21.89 1.89
N ASN A 467 -9.13 22.22 0.61
CA ASN A 467 -10.45 22.67 0.17
C ASN A 467 -11.44 21.51 0.09
N ALA A 468 -12.74 21.84 0.09
CA ALA A 468 -13.79 20.85 -0.04
C ALA A 468 -13.72 20.12 -1.39
N ARG A 469 -14.05 18.82 -1.38
CA ARG A 469 -14.18 18.03 -2.60
C ARG A 469 -15.30 18.58 -3.48
N GLN A 470 -15.05 18.63 -4.77
CA GLN A 470 -16.08 18.95 -5.75
C GLN A 470 -17.11 17.81 -5.80
N THR A 471 -18.39 18.13 -5.63
CA THR A 471 -19.48 17.13 -5.54
C THR A 471 -20.05 16.70 -6.90
N GLU A 472 -19.62 17.30 -8.00
CA GLU A 472 -20.12 16.95 -9.32
C GLU A 472 -19.64 15.58 -9.77
N ARG A 473 -20.61 14.75 -10.09
CA ARG A 473 -20.60 13.28 -10.18
C ARG A 473 -19.59 12.64 -11.11
N THR A 474 -18.89 13.35 -11.98
CA THR A 474 -18.19 12.63 -13.06
C THR A 474 -16.78 13.11 -13.36
N ARG A 475 -16.31 14.23 -12.76
CA ARG A 475 -15.11 14.85 -13.28
C ARG A 475 -14.39 15.70 -12.23
N ASP A 476 -14.04 15.10 -11.11
CA ASP A 476 -13.36 15.80 -10.01
C ASP A 476 -12.16 16.65 -10.50
N ASN A 477 -11.42 16.15 -11.48
CA ASN A 477 -10.28 16.84 -12.06
C ASN A 477 -10.62 17.71 -13.29
N ALA A 478 -11.77 17.53 -13.94
CA ALA A 478 -12.13 18.30 -15.15
C ALA A 478 -12.38 19.78 -14.87
N THR A 479 -12.80 20.11 -13.63
CA THR A 479 -12.93 21.50 -13.18
C THR A 479 -11.62 22.27 -13.26
N PHE A 480 -10.48 21.57 -13.22
CA PHE A 480 -9.14 22.13 -13.28
C PHE A 480 -8.49 21.99 -14.67
N ASP A 481 -9.30 21.69 -15.71
CA ASP A 481 -8.83 21.75 -17.09
C ASP A 481 -8.20 23.11 -17.40
N TRP A 482 -7.07 23.08 -18.10
CA TRP A 482 -6.25 24.26 -18.33
C TRP A 482 -7.02 25.38 -19.03
N GLN A 483 -7.79 25.06 -20.07
CA GLN A 483 -8.55 26.06 -20.82
C GLN A 483 -9.66 26.69 -19.96
N GLN A 484 -10.38 25.86 -19.22
CA GLN A 484 -11.39 26.33 -18.29
C GLN A 484 -10.82 27.19 -17.19
N THR A 485 -9.64 26.82 -16.67
CA THR A 485 -8.93 27.59 -15.65
C THR A 485 -8.53 28.97 -16.18
N LEU A 486 -7.99 29.05 -17.40
CA LEU A 486 -7.64 30.34 -18.01
C LEU A 486 -8.88 31.24 -18.19
N VAL A 487 -9.99 30.66 -18.67
CA VAL A 487 -11.26 31.42 -18.84
C VAL A 487 -11.73 31.94 -17.48
N ARG A 488 -11.76 31.11 -16.45
CA ARG A 488 -12.13 31.56 -15.10
C ARG A 488 -11.19 32.63 -14.55
N TRP A 489 -9.89 32.47 -14.77
CA TRP A 489 -8.88 33.42 -14.28
C TRP A 489 -9.02 34.81 -14.90
N ILE A 490 -9.30 34.87 -16.20
CA ILE A 490 -9.45 36.16 -16.93
C ILE A 490 -10.80 36.83 -16.59
N HIS A 491 -11.81 36.06 -16.19
CA HIS A 491 -13.12 36.61 -15.87
C HIS A 491 -13.05 37.63 -14.72
N PRO A 492 -13.79 38.76 -14.79
CA PRO A 492 -13.78 39.82 -13.76
C PRO A 492 -14.01 39.28 -12.33
N GLU A 493 -14.90 38.30 -12.19
CA GLU A 493 -15.21 37.62 -10.91
C GLU A 493 -14.26 36.50 -10.54
N GLY A 494 -13.19 36.30 -11.30
CA GLY A 494 -12.18 35.27 -11.01
C GLY A 494 -11.47 35.51 -9.68
N LEU A 495 -10.94 34.45 -9.09
CA LEU A 495 -10.29 34.49 -7.79
C LEU A 495 -9.06 35.40 -7.79
N PRO A 496 -8.78 36.11 -6.67
CA PRO A 496 -7.69 37.09 -6.60
C PRO A 496 -6.28 36.48 -6.55
N PHE A 497 -6.15 35.24 -6.11
CA PHE A 497 -4.84 34.55 -5.96
C PHE A 497 -4.81 33.28 -6.79
N ALA A 498 -3.61 32.88 -7.22
CA ALA A 498 -3.39 31.57 -7.82
C ALA A 498 -2.01 31.00 -7.49
N ILE A 499 -1.92 29.68 -7.57
CA ILE A 499 -0.64 28.95 -7.62
C ILE A 499 -0.33 28.72 -9.10
N ALA A 500 0.77 29.28 -9.58
CA ALA A 500 1.33 29.00 -10.90
C ALA A 500 2.31 27.82 -10.78
N GLY A 501 2.08 26.77 -11.54
CA GLY A 501 2.95 25.58 -11.49
C GLY A 501 4.33 25.81 -12.13
N ASP A 502 4.35 26.59 -13.22
CA ASP A 502 5.54 27.12 -13.86
C ASP A 502 5.23 28.55 -14.32
N PHE A 503 5.71 29.52 -13.55
CA PHE A 503 5.40 30.94 -13.79
C PHE A 503 5.95 31.43 -15.12
N ASP A 504 7.16 30.99 -15.49
CA ASP A 504 7.81 31.47 -16.71
C ASP A 504 7.20 30.86 -17.98
N ALA A 505 6.53 29.72 -17.86
CA ALA A 505 5.78 29.08 -18.94
C ALA A 505 4.32 29.55 -19.09
N LEU A 506 3.86 30.49 -18.24
CA LEU A 506 2.54 31.10 -18.40
C LEU A 506 2.46 31.97 -19.67
N PRO A 507 1.28 32.09 -20.31
CA PRO A 507 1.03 33.05 -21.37
C PRO A 507 1.45 34.47 -20.96
N LYS A 508 1.99 35.24 -21.91
CA LYS A 508 2.54 36.58 -21.65
C LYS A 508 1.51 37.54 -21.06
N ASP A 509 0.30 37.49 -21.57
CA ASP A 509 -0.85 38.27 -21.09
C ASP A 509 -1.18 37.95 -19.62
N ILE A 510 -1.17 36.69 -19.24
CA ILE A 510 -1.37 36.28 -17.83
C ILE A 510 -0.21 36.78 -16.97
N ARG A 511 1.04 36.58 -17.39
CA ARG A 511 2.20 37.04 -16.62
C ARG A 511 2.23 38.54 -16.37
N THR A 512 1.80 39.33 -17.36
CA THR A 512 1.74 40.78 -17.23
C THR A 512 0.56 41.28 -16.40
N SER A 513 -0.48 40.45 -16.19
CA SER A 513 -1.68 40.79 -15.43
C SER A 513 -1.58 40.43 -13.93
N VAL A 514 -0.46 39.86 -13.48
CA VAL A 514 -0.28 39.41 -12.09
C VAL A 514 0.91 40.06 -11.41
N ASP A 515 0.88 40.08 -10.09
CA ASP A 515 2.02 40.37 -9.22
C ASP A 515 2.44 39.06 -8.53
N VAL A 516 3.75 38.76 -8.55
CA VAL A 516 4.31 37.61 -7.83
C VAL A 516 4.39 37.98 -6.34
N ILE A 517 3.71 37.19 -5.49
CA ILE A 517 3.75 37.37 -4.04
C ILE A 517 4.95 36.61 -3.45
N GLU A 518 5.11 35.33 -3.86
CA GLU A 518 6.19 34.47 -3.38
C GLU A 518 6.60 33.51 -4.50
N ARG A 519 7.89 33.14 -4.57
CA ARG A 519 8.44 32.28 -5.62
C ARG A 519 9.16 31.07 -5.04
N PHE A 520 8.89 29.91 -5.61
CA PHE A 520 9.45 28.61 -5.26
C PHE A 520 10.03 27.95 -6.52
N GLY A 521 11.24 28.34 -6.90
CA GLY A 521 11.82 27.89 -8.17
C GLY A 521 10.95 28.28 -9.37
N PRO A 522 10.49 27.32 -10.21
CA PRO A 522 9.56 27.61 -11.31
C PRO A 522 8.13 27.93 -10.83
N ALA A 523 7.70 27.42 -9.67
CA ALA A 523 6.38 27.70 -9.14
C ALA A 523 6.32 29.07 -8.43
N ALA A 524 5.14 29.70 -8.44
CA ALA A 524 4.91 30.97 -7.78
C ALA A 524 3.49 31.09 -7.24
N VAL A 525 3.33 31.82 -6.15
CA VAL A 525 2.03 32.33 -5.70
C VAL A 525 1.86 33.73 -6.26
N VAL A 526 0.77 33.95 -6.98
CA VAL A 526 0.51 35.20 -7.70
C VAL A 526 -0.79 35.85 -7.28
N ARG A 527 -0.85 37.18 -7.38
CA ARG A 527 -2.06 37.99 -7.18
C ARG A 527 -2.46 38.64 -8.50
N ARG A 528 -3.73 38.58 -8.86
CA ARG A 528 -4.26 39.26 -10.04
C ARG A 528 -4.35 40.77 -9.79
N ARG A 529 -3.81 41.56 -10.70
CA ARG A 529 -3.91 43.05 -10.66
C ARG A 529 -5.37 43.49 -10.82
N GLY A 530 -5.77 44.41 -9.98
CA GLY A 530 -7.14 44.93 -10.02
C GLY A 530 -8.23 43.96 -9.53
N ALA A 531 -7.87 42.79 -9.01
CA ALA A 531 -8.84 41.89 -8.41
C ALA A 531 -9.47 42.50 -7.15
N SER A 532 -10.79 42.36 -7.01
CA SER A 532 -11.50 42.66 -5.78
C SER A 532 -10.99 41.79 -4.63
N THR A 533 -11.12 42.28 -3.40
CA THR A 533 -10.87 41.47 -2.20
C THR A 533 -11.77 40.24 -2.25
N CYS A 534 -11.19 39.08 -1.91
CA CYS A 534 -11.94 37.86 -1.80
C CYS A 534 -13.11 38.06 -0.83
N GLY A 535 -14.33 38.08 -1.34
CA GLY A 535 -15.52 38.18 -0.52
C GLY A 535 -15.54 37.01 0.45
N SER A 536 -15.87 37.28 1.71
CA SER A 536 -15.97 36.30 2.77
C SER A 536 -17.04 35.26 2.43
N ARG A 537 -16.69 34.28 1.57
CA ARG A 537 -17.43 33.02 1.52
C ARG A 537 -17.06 32.29 2.78
N VAL A 538 -18.05 32.09 3.63
CA VAL A 538 -17.99 31.39 4.90
C VAL A 538 -17.04 30.19 4.80
N PRO A 539 -16.05 30.04 5.70
CA PRO A 539 -15.28 28.82 5.79
C PRO A 539 -16.26 27.68 6.08
N ILE A 540 -16.29 26.68 5.21
CA ILE A 540 -16.90 25.39 5.56
C ILE A 540 -16.05 24.82 6.68
N PRO A 541 -16.65 24.42 7.82
CA PRO A 541 -15.94 24.00 9.03
C PRO A 541 -14.99 22.82 8.83
#